data_47650d8572f4e9752a98423da9875cb7
#
_entry.id   47650d8572f4e9752a98423da9875cb7
#
_cell.length_a   1.000
_cell.length_b   1.000
_cell.length_c   1.000
_cell.angle_alpha   90.00
_cell.angle_beta   90.00
_cell.angle_gamma   90.00
#
_symmetry.space_group_name_H-M   'P 1'
#
loop_
_entity.id
_entity.type
_entity.pdbx_description
1 polymer ?
#
loop_
_entity_poly.entity_id
_entity_poly.type
_entity_poly.pdbx_seq_one_letter_code
_entity_poly.pdbx_strand_id
1 'polypeptide(L)'
;MQKDADGFWTVKTDPLVVGFHYYFLIADGVQVADPSSYTFFGCCRMASGIEVPEGVEGDYYRPQQGVPHGQVRSCTYYSEAKKEFRRCMVYTPAEYETKVKKRYPVLYLQHGMGEDETGWSAQGCMQHIMDNLIASGQCVPMLVVMDSGDVKAPFIPRKGKDVNE
;
A
#
# COMPACT_ATOMS: atom_id res chain seq x y z
N MET A 1 -10.37 26.43 4.24
CA MET A 1 -11.43 25.61 4.87
C MET A 1 -12.38 26.53 5.62
N GLN A 2 -13.64 26.16 5.73
CA GLN A 2 -14.66 26.91 6.50
C GLN A 2 -15.15 26.01 7.62
N LYS A 3 -15.31 26.59 8.83
CA LYS A 3 -15.83 25.89 9.99
C LYS A 3 -17.34 26.08 10.05
N ASP A 4 -18.10 25.00 10.19
CA ASP A 4 -19.54 25.05 10.38
C ASP A 4 -19.92 25.23 11.86
N ALA A 5 -21.24 25.30 12.14
CA ALA A 5 -21.77 25.49 13.49
C ALA A 5 -21.48 24.29 14.42
N ASP A 6 -21.31 23.11 13.88
CA ASP A 6 -21.03 21.87 14.59
C ASP A 6 -19.53 21.65 14.83
N GLY A 7 -18.70 22.53 14.30
CA GLY A 7 -17.25 22.51 14.50
C GLY A 7 -16.46 21.79 13.41
N PHE A 8 -17.10 21.29 12.37
CA PHE A 8 -16.42 20.63 11.25
C PHE A 8 -15.80 21.64 10.30
N TRP A 9 -14.61 21.30 9.79
CA TRP A 9 -13.90 22.09 8.82
C TRP A 9 -14.07 21.47 7.43
N THR A 10 -14.65 22.24 6.52
CA THR A 10 -14.91 21.79 5.14
C THR A 10 -14.18 22.65 4.13
N VAL A 11 -13.81 22.03 3.01
CA VAL A 11 -13.30 22.70 1.83
C VAL A 11 -13.80 21.97 0.59
N LYS A 12 -14.17 22.73 -0.42
CA LYS A 12 -14.45 22.21 -1.75
C LYS A 12 -13.27 22.56 -2.64
N THR A 13 -12.66 21.55 -3.22
CA THR A 13 -11.57 21.71 -4.19
C THR A 13 -12.12 21.64 -5.62
N ASP A 14 -11.31 21.99 -6.61
CA ASP A 14 -11.55 21.60 -7.97
C ASP A 14 -11.56 20.07 -8.09
N PRO A 15 -12.28 19.51 -9.09
CA PRO A 15 -12.26 18.07 -9.33
C PRO A 15 -10.84 17.57 -9.57
N LEU A 16 -10.50 16.50 -8.87
CA LEU A 16 -9.23 15.79 -9.09
C LEU A 16 -9.35 14.91 -10.33
N VAL A 17 -8.22 14.64 -10.98
CA VAL A 17 -8.14 13.63 -12.04
C VAL A 17 -8.35 12.23 -11.46
N VAL A 18 -8.75 11.29 -12.31
CA VAL A 18 -8.92 9.89 -11.93
C VAL A 18 -7.61 9.30 -11.40
N GLY A 19 -7.70 8.47 -10.36
CA GLY A 19 -6.60 7.77 -9.73
C GLY A 19 -6.40 8.11 -8.26
N PHE A 20 -5.31 7.59 -7.70
CA PHE A 20 -4.97 7.78 -6.29
C PHE A 20 -4.17 9.08 -6.08
N HIS A 21 -4.56 9.84 -5.05
CA HIS A 21 -3.94 11.12 -4.70
C HIS A 21 -3.58 11.16 -3.22
N TYR A 22 -2.38 11.61 -2.92
CA TYR A 22 -2.00 11.99 -1.55
C TYR A 22 -2.46 13.41 -1.24
N TYR A 23 -2.87 13.65 -0.01
CA TYR A 23 -3.12 14.98 0.51
C TYR A 23 -2.74 15.12 1.99
N PHE A 24 -2.63 16.36 2.42
CA PHE A 24 -2.37 16.71 3.82
C PHE A 24 -3.24 17.89 4.22
N LEU A 25 -3.52 17.96 5.51
CA LEU A 25 -4.06 19.16 6.13
C LEU A 25 -2.92 20.01 6.70
N ILE A 26 -3.10 21.32 6.72
CA ILE A 26 -2.20 22.24 7.41
C ILE A 26 -3.00 22.84 8.56
N ALA A 27 -2.67 22.42 9.79
CA ALA A 27 -3.26 22.91 11.02
C ALA A 27 -2.22 23.74 11.77
N ASP A 28 -2.48 25.03 11.93
CA ASP A 28 -1.58 25.99 12.60
C ASP A 28 -0.14 25.96 12.07
N GLY A 29 -0.01 25.84 10.74
CA GLY A 29 1.28 25.77 10.08
C GLY A 29 1.96 24.41 10.09
N VAL A 30 1.38 23.40 10.72
CA VAL A 30 1.89 22.02 10.77
C VAL A 30 1.15 21.16 9.76
N GLN A 31 1.91 20.41 8.94
CA GLN A 31 1.35 19.45 8.00
C GLN A 31 1.02 18.14 8.70
N VAL A 32 -0.25 17.75 8.67
CA VAL A 32 -0.79 16.56 9.33
C VAL A 32 -1.61 15.70 8.36
N ALA A 33 -1.70 14.41 8.63
CA ALA A 33 -2.67 13.57 7.96
C ALA A 33 -4.08 13.90 8.48
N ASP A 34 -5.09 13.73 7.63
CA ASP A 34 -6.49 13.86 8.00
C ASP A 34 -6.91 12.68 8.91
N PRO A 35 -7.31 12.92 10.16
CA PRO A 35 -7.68 11.85 11.07
C PRO A 35 -8.96 11.10 10.65
N SER A 36 -9.74 11.67 9.71
CA SER A 36 -10.97 11.09 9.20
C SER A 36 -10.77 10.27 7.92
N SER A 37 -9.52 10.14 7.44
CA SER A 37 -9.19 9.40 6.22
C SER A 37 -8.31 8.19 6.47
N TYR A 38 -8.22 7.30 5.48
CA TYR A 38 -7.16 6.29 5.45
C TYR A 38 -5.82 6.96 5.24
N THR A 39 -4.79 6.42 5.88
CA THR A 39 -3.41 6.87 5.73
C THR A 39 -2.54 5.78 5.13
N PHE A 40 -1.59 6.22 4.31
CA PHE A 40 -0.68 5.37 3.57
C PHE A 40 0.75 5.89 3.75
N PHE A 41 1.73 5.00 3.77
CA PHE A 41 3.12 5.46 3.74
C PHE A 41 3.47 5.90 2.32
N GLY A 42 3.68 7.21 2.18
CA GLY A 42 4.04 7.86 0.92
C GLY A 42 4.62 9.24 1.22
N CYS A 43 5.31 9.85 0.26
CA CYS A 43 5.97 11.13 0.49
C CYS A 43 6.93 11.11 1.71
N CYS A 44 7.60 9.98 1.97
CA CYS A 44 8.49 9.73 3.12
C CYS A 44 7.81 9.80 4.50
N ARG A 45 6.50 9.75 4.60
CA ARG A 45 5.70 9.80 5.83
C ARG A 45 4.30 9.22 5.64
N MET A 46 3.54 9.11 6.73
CA MET A 46 2.12 8.81 6.63
C MET A 46 1.38 10.01 6.01
N ALA A 47 0.69 9.77 4.92
CA ALA A 47 -0.10 10.73 4.16
C ALA A 47 -1.54 10.25 4.05
N SER A 48 -2.50 11.17 4.01
CA SER A 48 -3.88 10.83 3.66
C SER A 48 -3.98 10.48 2.18
N GLY A 49 -4.86 9.57 1.83
CA GLY A 49 -5.11 9.17 0.46
C GLY A 49 -6.57 9.28 0.07
N ILE A 50 -6.80 9.67 -1.16
CA ILE A 50 -8.12 9.68 -1.79
C ILE A 50 -8.05 9.02 -3.16
N GLU A 51 -8.96 8.11 -3.42
CA GLU A 51 -9.14 7.49 -4.72
C GLU A 51 -10.26 8.18 -5.46
N VAL A 52 -9.96 8.70 -6.66
CA VAL A 52 -10.97 9.13 -7.62
C VAL A 52 -11.20 7.97 -8.58
N PRO A 53 -12.34 7.26 -8.48
CA PRO A 53 -12.52 6.00 -9.19
C PRO A 53 -12.62 6.20 -10.69
N GLU A 54 -11.95 5.34 -11.44
CA GLU A 54 -12.18 5.17 -12.87
C GLU A 54 -13.55 4.55 -13.14
N GLY A 55 -14.04 4.68 -14.38
CA GLY A 55 -15.17 3.93 -14.89
C GLY A 55 -14.89 2.43 -14.98
N VAL A 56 -15.42 1.79 -16.01
CA VAL A 56 -15.20 0.35 -16.26
C VAL A 56 -13.73 0.01 -16.56
N GLU A 57 -12.96 0.97 -17.02
CA GLU A 57 -11.52 0.81 -17.25
C GLU A 57 -10.77 0.48 -15.96
N GLY A 58 -11.29 0.88 -14.80
CA GLY A 58 -10.71 0.59 -13.48
C GLY A 58 -11.02 -0.80 -12.95
N ASP A 59 -11.79 -1.62 -13.65
CA ASP A 59 -12.17 -2.96 -13.17
C ASP A 59 -10.95 -3.89 -13.00
N TYR A 60 -9.84 -3.62 -13.69
CA TYR A 60 -8.64 -4.42 -13.58
C TYR A 60 -8.00 -4.39 -12.17
N TYR A 61 -8.15 -3.30 -11.42
CA TYR A 61 -7.57 -3.15 -10.06
C TYR A 61 -8.61 -3.27 -8.93
N ARG A 62 -9.88 -3.46 -9.26
CA ARG A 62 -10.94 -3.66 -8.27
C ARG A 62 -11.17 -5.14 -7.99
N PRO A 63 -11.56 -5.50 -6.76
CA PRO A 63 -11.99 -6.87 -6.48
C PRO A 63 -13.24 -7.19 -7.30
N GLN A 64 -13.22 -8.32 -8.01
CA GLN A 64 -14.32 -8.76 -8.87
C GLN A 64 -15.09 -9.92 -8.21
N GLN A 65 -16.42 -9.90 -8.30
CA GLN A 65 -17.26 -10.99 -7.80
C GLN A 65 -16.94 -12.29 -8.55
N GLY A 66 -16.76 -13.37 -7.80
CA GLY A 66 -16.47 -14.68 -8.38
C GLY A 66 -15.00 -14.93 -8.75
N VAL A 67 -14.15 -13.94 -8.63
CA VAL A 67 -12.69 -14.10 -8.78
C VAL A 67 -12.10 -14.62 -7.46
N PRO A 68 -11.36 -15.74 -7.47
CA PRO A 68 -10.66 -16.21 -6.28
C PRO A 68 -9.56 -15.23 -5.88
N HIS A 69 -9.52 -14.84 -4.60
CA HIS A 69 -8.56 -13.87 -4.10
C HIS A 69 -7.35 -14.54 -3.44
N GLY A 70 -6.16 -14.03 -3.79
CA GLY A 70 -4.91 -14.33 -3.11
C GLY A 70 -4.80 -13.60 -1.77
N GLN A 71 -3.64 -13.71 -1.16
CA GLN A 71 -3.36 -13.08 0.13
C GLN A 71 -2.08 -12.26 0.08
N VAL A 72 -2.07 -11.10 0.74
CA VAL A 72 -0.86 -10.33 1.00
C VAL A 72 -0.44 -10.58 2.44
N ARG A 73 0.78 -11.09 2.62
CA ARG A 73 1.36 -11.49 3.90
C ARG A 73 2.53 -10.60 4.26
N SER A 74 2.56 -10.15 5.49
CA SER A 74 3.74 -9.51 6.06
C SER A 74 4.71 -10.58 6.53
N CYS A 75 5.90 -10.61 5.93
CA CYS A 75 6.94 -11.58 6.22
C CYS A 75 8.16 -10.88 6.80
N THR A 76 8.68 -11.40 7.91
CA THR A 76 9.92 -10.94 8.51
C THR A 76 11.05 -11.88 8.12
N TYR A 77 12.19 -11.32 7.72
CA TYR A 77 13.39 -12.07 7.38
C TYR A 77 14.64 -11.38 7.90
N TYR A 78 15.71 -12.14 8.08
CA TYR A 78 17.01 -11.58 8.43
C TYR A 78 17.80 -11.28 7.16
N SER A 79 18.19 -10.01 6.99
CA SER A 79 19.02 -9.57 5.86
C SER A 79 20.49 -9.75 6.18
N GLU A 80 21.16 -10.69 5.53
CA GLU A 80 22.60 -10.90 5.68
C GLU A 80 23.42 -9.68 5.25
N ALA A 81 22.96 -8.97 4.22
CA ALA A 81 23.62 -7.77 3.72
C ALA A 81 23.55 -6.60 4.71
N LYS A 82 22.41 -6.46 5.39
CA LYS A 82 22.15 -5.39 6.35
C LYS A 82 22.49 -5.77 7.80
N LYS A 83 22.63 -7.09 8.09
CA LYS A 83 22.81 -7.63 9.45
C LYS A 83 21.67 -7.22 10.40
N GLU A 84 20.44 -7.16 9.90
CA GLU A 84 19.24 -6.79 10.66
C GLU A 84 18.02 -7.51 10.15
N PHE A 85 16.97 -7.59 10.99
CA PHE A 85 15.65 -8.06 10.53
C PHE A 85 14.99 -7.01 9.66
N ARG A 86 14.34 -7.48 8.60
CA ARG A 86 13.57 -6.67 7.67
C ARG A 86 12.20 -7.27 7.45
N ARG A 87 11.31 -6.49 6.89
CA ARG A 87 9.96 -6.89 6.51
C ARG A 87 9.81 -6.76 5.00
N CYS A 88 9.12 -7.71 4.41
CA CYS A 88 8.59 -7.61 3.06
C CYS A 88 7.11 -8.01 3.05
N MET A 89 6.39 -7.55 2.04
CA MET A 89 5.04 -8.01 1.75
C MET A 89 5.11 -9.04 0.63
N VAL A 90 4.39 -10.14 0.79
CA VAL A 90 4.37 -11.24 -0.20
C VAL A 90 2.93 -11.54 -0.57
N TYR A 91 2.61 -11.34 -1.85
CA TYR A 91 1.36 -11.85 -2.42
C TYR A 91 1.51 -13.33 -2.76
N THR A 92 0.53 -14.11 -2.38
CA THR A 92 0.39 -15.53 -2.75
C THR A 92 -0.94 -15.71 -3.47
N PRO A 93 -0.98 -16.41 -4.64
CA PRO A 93 -2.22 -16.61 -5.40
C PRO A 93 -3.21 -17.48 -4.62
N ALA A 94 -4.50 -17.40 -4.95
CA ALA A 94 -5.59 -18.08 -4.23
C ALA A 94 -5.37 -19.58 -4.05
N GLU A 95 -4.73 -20.25 -5.01
CA GLU A 95 -4.46 -21.70 -4.97
C GLU A 95 -3.24 -22.09 -4.10
N TYR A 96 -2.49 -21.14 -3.57
CA TYR A 96 -1.19 -21.37 -2.91
C TYR A 96 -1.26 -22.39 -1.78
N GLU A 97 -2.27 -22.27 -0.92
CA GLU A 97 -2.44 -23.17 0.23
C GLU A 97 -2.89 -24.58 -0.16
N THR A 98 -3.54 -24.73 -1.30
CA THR A 98 -4.06 -26.02 -1.76
C THR A 98 -3.10 -26.75 -2.68
N LYS A 99 -2.25 -26.02 -3.39
CA LYS A 99 -1.27 -26.58 -4.35
C LYS A 99 0.14 -26.65 -3.76
N VAL A 100 0.29 -27.24 -2.58
CA VAL A 100 1.53 -27.24 -1.76
C VAL A 100 2.78 -27.74 -2.46
N LYS A 101 2.66 -28.54 -3.52
CA LYS A 101 3.81 -29.04 -4.30
C LYS A 101 4.10 -28.21 -5.54
N LYS A 102 3.24 -27.23 -5.86
CA LYS A 102 3.44 -26.39 -7.03
C LYS A 102 4.58 -25.39 -6.78
N ARG A 103 5.42 -25.20 -7.78
CA ARG A 103 6.42 -24.14 -7.81
C ARG A 103 5.84 -22.95 -8.55
N TYR A 104 6.08 -21.75 -8.04
CA TYR A 104 5.58 -20.52 -8.61
C TYR A 104 6.74 -19.66 -9.07
N PRO A 105 6.65 -18.98 -10.22
CA PRO A 105 7.57 -17.90 -10.54
C PRO A 105 7.42 -16.78 -9.50
N VAL A 106 8.46 -15.97 -9.36
CA VAL A 106 8.49 -14.88 -8.41
C VAL A 106 8.73 -13.56 -9.14
N LEU A 107 7.86 -12.59 -8.93
CA LEU A 107 8.05 -11.21 -9.32
C LEU A 107 8.54 -10.42 -8.11
N TYR A 108 9.67 -9.74 -8.25
CA TYR A 108 10.13 -8.75 -7.29
C TYR A 108 9.66 -7.36 -7.73
N LEU A 109 8.83 -6.73 -6.92
CA LEU A 109 8.18 -5.48 -7.24
C LEU A 109 8.66 -4.38 -6.30
N GLN A 110 9.44 -3.44 -6.84
CA GLN A 110 10.01 -2.33 -6.09
C GLN A 110 9.04 -1.16 -6.03
N HIS A 111 8.88 -0.58 -4.85
CA HIS A 111 8.08 0.64 -4.63
C HIS A 111 8.74 1.90 -5.21
N GLY A 112 7.97 2.98 -5.30
CA GLY A 112 8.44 4.30 -5.70
C GLY A 112 9.25 5.02 -4.62
N MET A 113 9.96 6.09 -5.01
CA MET A 113 10.69 6.92 -4.05
C MET A 113 9.72 7.57 -3.05
N GLY A 114 10.04 7.46 -1.76
CA GLY A 114 9.20 7.99 -0.68
C GLY A 114 8.08 7.06 -0.21
N GLU A 115 8.03 5.85 -0.73
CA GLU A 115 7.12 4.79 -0.30
C GLU A 115 7.89 3.66 0.41
N ASP A 116 7.20 2.59 0.77
CA ASP A 116 7.78 1.40 1.39
C ASP A 116 7.19 0.11 0.81
N GLU A 117 7.49 -1.03 1.40
CA GLU A 117 7.02 -2.35 0.95
C GLU A 117 5.50 -2.50 0.92
N THR A 118 4.74 -1.59 1.51
CA THR A 118 3.26 -1.64 1.52
C THR A 118 2.62 -0.95 0.33
N GLY A 119 3.35 -0.06 -0.38
CA GLY A 119 2.79 0.83 -1.40
C GLY A 119 2.02 0.11 -2.49
N TRP A 120 2.60 -0.92 -3.07
CA TRP A 120 1.95 -1.67 -4.16
C TRP A 120 0.67 -2.40 -3.73
N SER A 121 0.61 -2.87 -2.49
CA SER A 121 -0.59 -3.56 -1.99
C SER A 121 -1.64 -2.60 -1.43
N ALA A 122 -1.23 -1.52 -0.79
CA ALA A 122 -2.15 -0.57 -0.17
C ALA A 122 -2.70 0.45 -1.19
N GLN A 123 -1.83 1.21 -1.84
CA GLN A 123 -2.25 2.23 -2.82
C GLN A 123 -2.44 1.63 -4.21
N GLY A 124 -1.54 0.70 -4.61
CA GLY A 124 -1.48 0.16 -5.98
C GLY A 124 -2.45 -0.99 -6.25
N CYS A 125 -3.18 -1.48 -5.26
CA CYS A 125 -4.18 -2.56 -5.40
C CYS A 125 -3.64 -3.81 -6.13
N MET A 126 -2.32 -4.04 -6.09
CA MET A 126 -1.60 -5.07 -6.85
C MET A 126 -2.23 -6.47 -6.68
N GLN A 127 -2.70 -6.81 -5.49
CA GLN A 127 -3.36 -8.10 -5.22
C GLN A 127 -4.60 -8.31 -6.08
N HIS A 128 -5.42 -7.28 -6.28
CA HIS A 128 -6.62 -7.37 -7.11
C HIS A 128 -6.27 -7.44 -8.59
N ILE A 129 -5.24 -6.71 -9.02
CA ILE A 129 -4.70 -6.81 -10.38
C ILE A 129 -4.25 -8.24 -10.67
N MET A 130 -3.47 -8.84 -9.77
CA MET A 130 -2.99 -10.21 -9.91
C MET A 130 -4.13 -11.23 -9.92
N ASP A 131 -5.09 -11.09 -9.00
CA ASP A 131 -6.26 -11.98 -8.93
C ASP A 131 -7.05 -11.96 -10.25
N ASN A 132 -7.34 -10.77 -10.77
CA ASN A 132 -8.10 -10.60 -12.00
C ASN A 132 -7.34 -11.15 -13.23
N LEU A 133 -6.04 -10.88 -13.35
CA LEU A 133 -5.21 -11.38 -14.43
C LEU A 133 -5.05 -12.91 -14.39
N ILE A 134 -4.91 -13.50 -13.21
CA ILE A 134 -4.81 -14.96 -13.05
C ILE A 134 -6.15 -15.60 -13.41
N ALA A 135 -7.27 -15.05 -12.90
CA ALA A 135 -8.59 -15.60 -13.16
C ALA A 135 -8.99 -15.52 -14.65
N SER A 136 -8.58 -14.46 -15.34
CA SER A 136 -8.81 -14.30 -16.79
C SER A 136 -7.82 -15.09 -17.67
N GLY A 137 -6.83 -15.78 -17.08
CA GLY A 137 -5.82 -16.53 -17.82
C GLY A 137 -4.76 -15.66 -18.52
N GLN A 138 -4.72 -14.36 -18.24
CA GLN A 138 -3.74 -13.42 -18.81
C GLN A 138 -2.40 -13.45 -18.06
N CYS A 139 -2.37 -14.03 -16.89
CA CYS A 139 -1.17 -14.20 -16.08
C CYS A 139 -1.13 -15.59 -15.45
N VAL A 140 0.05 -16.19 -15.38
CA VAL A 140 0.24 -17.42 -14.62
C VAL A 140 0.24 -17.11 -13.11
N PRO A 141 -0.29 -18.01 -12.25
CA PRO A 141 -0.17 -17.83 -10.82
C PRO A 141 1.30 -17.70 -10.40
N MET A 142 1.63 -16.63 -9.68
CA MET A 142 2.98 -16.32 -9.22
C MET A 142 2.98 -15.71 -7.82
N LEU A 143 4.14 -15.70 -7.18
CA LEU A 143 4.38 -14.92 -5.98
C LEU A 143 4.83 -13.51 -6.37
N VAL A 144 4.39 -12.51 -5.61
CA VAL A 144 4.92 -11.15 -5.77
C VAL A 144 5.56 -10.74 -4.45
N VAL A 145 6.84 -10.43 -4.48
CA VAL A 145 7.62 -9.99 -3.31
C VAL A 145 7.85 -8.50 -3.43
N MET A 146 7.38 -7.77 -2.44
CA MET A 146 7.53 -6.33 -2.30
C MET A 146 8.39 -6.06 -1.07
N ASP A 147 9.61 -5.61 -1.27
CA ASP A 147 10.55 -5.28 -0.20
C ASP A 147 10.80 -3.77 -0.17
N SER A 148 11.20 -3.25 0.98
CA SER A 148 11.61 -1.86 1.07
C SER A 148 12.98 -1.64 0.45
N GLY A 149 13.06 -0.74 -0.52
CA GLY A 149 14.34 -0.27 -1.07
C GLY A 149 15.07 0.72 -0.17
N ASP A 150 14.41 1.22 0.89
CA ASP A 150 15.07 2.08 1.87
C ASP A 150 15.92 1.24 2.83
N VAL A 151 17.19 1.17 2.51
CA VAL A 151 18.18 0.44 3.32
C VAL A 151 18.49 1.13 4.66
N LYS A 152 17.99 2.34 4.90
CA LYS A 152 18.17 3.09 6.16
C LYS A 152 16.95 3.02 7.06
N ALA A 153 15.78 2.64 6.54
CA ALA A 153 14.58 2.51 7.34
C ALA A 153 14.74 1.37 8.35
N PRO A 154 14.58 1.62 9.65
CA PRO A 154 14.64 0.56 10.66
C PRO A 154 13.38 -0.30 10.56
N PHE A 155 13.52 -1.62 10.66
CA PHE A 155 12.41 -2.56 10.74
C PHE A 155 11.50 -2.32 11.96
N ILE A 156 12.13 -1.98 13.09
CA ILE A 156 11.40 -1.64 14.32
C ILE A 156 11.36 -0.11 14.40
N PRO A 157 10.17 0.49 14.54
CA PRO A 157 10.07 1.93 14.81
C PRO A 157 11.00 2.26 15.99
N ARG A 158 11.86 3.25 15.80
CA ARG A 158 12.69 3.72 16.91
C ARG A 158 11.76 4.12 18.03
N LYS A 159 11.98 3.59 19.24
CA LYS A 159 11.40 4.19 20.44
C LYS A 159 11.70 5.67 20.36
N GLY A 160 10.69 6.50 20.54
CA GLY A 160 10.89 7.94 20.63
C GLY A 160 12.02 8.18 21.62
N LYS A 161 12.86 9.15 21.36
CA LYS A 161 13.84 9.59 22.38
C LYS A 161 13.02 9.93 23.63
N ASP A 162 13.44 9.38 24.75
CA ASP A 162 12.90 9.82 26.01
C ASP A 162 13.02 11.35 26.04
N VAL A 163 11.89 12.02 26.23
CA VAL A 163 11.82 13.49 26.27
C VAL A 163 12.62 14.09 27.44
N ASN A 164 13.34 13.26 28.19
CA ASN A 164 14.15 13.62 29.36
C ASN A 164 15.66 13.42 29.14
N GLU A 165 16.12 13.18 27.89
CA GLU A 165 17.55 13.24 27.54
C GLU A 165 17.91 14.51 26.79
#